data_b2e3b054aac2b062427b319ce0a86249
#
_entry.id   b2e3b054aac2b062427b319ce0a86249
#
_cell.length_a   1.000
_cell.length_b   1.000
_cell.length_c   1.000
_cell.angle_alpha   90.00
_cell.angle_beta   90.00
_cell.angle_gamma   90.00
#
_symmetry.space_group_name_H-M   'P 1'
#
loop_
_entity.id
_entity.type
_entity.pdbx_description
1 polymer ?
#
loop_
_entity_poly.entity_id
_entity_poly.type
_entity_poly.pdbx_seq_one_letter_code
_entity_poly.pdbx_strand_id
1 'polypeptide(L)'
;MEQKFIEIFTGFSDNYGQADMQRLEVDPISKKQKPEYRWAQRKITDEDYLDHLKGNKSIGIQPCNEKNHARFGAIDIDPNEYQGFDRKFYLDKIKEYNLPLIPILSKSGGLHIYIFTKEFIPASIIRSFLTNLIPIFNLKPETEVFPKQTELVKDNETGEINKGNFINLPYFKKTERRALNFDGTEFSFEHFVQLVEANFLDAERIKDIDEQLEKKVLEGSNAEFIDGPPCLAALSKNKLRDGRDRFLYNYMVFAKKKYPDNWEEKV
;
A
#
# COMPACT_ATOMS: atom_id res chain seq x y z
N MET A 1 -2.08 14.32 20.04
CA MET A 1 -1.62 13.23 19.15
C MET A 1 -2.75 12.37 18.63
N GLU A 2 -3.69 11.95 19.48
CA GLU A 2 -4.81 11.10 19.05
C GLU A 2 -5.69 11.76 17.99
N GLN A 3 -6.04 13.05 18.15
CA GLN A 3 -6.80 13.80 17.15
C GLN A 3 -6.09 13.84 15.78
N LYS A 4 -4.76 14.03 15.78
CA LYS A 4 -3.98 14.00 14.56
C LYS A 4 -3.97 12.61 13.90
N PHE A 5 -3.93 11.54 14.69
CA PHE A 5 -4.06 10.18 14.18
C PHE A 5 -5.41 9.95 13.49
N ILE A 6 -6.50 10.45 14.09
CA ILE A 6 -7.83 10.42 13.48
C ILE A 6 -7.83 11.16 12.15
N GLU A 7 -7.29 12.38 12.11
CA GLU A 7 -7.18 13.17 10.89
C GLU A 7 -6.37 12.46 9.81
N ILE A 8 -5.22 11.87 10.15
CA ILE A 8 -4.33 11.12 9.23
C ILE A 8 -5.08 9.96 8.56
N PHE A 9 -5.87 9.22 9.34
CA PHE A 9 -6.55 8.01 8.85
C PHE A 9 -8.03 8.23 8.52
N THR A 10 -8.45 9.47 8.31
CA THR A 10 -9.80 9.75 7.82
C THR A 10 -9.95 9.29 6.38
N GLY A 11 -10.98 8.50 6.09
CA GLY A 11 -11.34 7.99 4.77
C GLY A 11 -12.86 7.96 4.58
N PHE A 12 -13.41 6.84 4.12
CA PHE A 12 -14.84 6.63 4.01
C PHE A 12 -15.51 6.61 5.40
N SER A 13 -16.57 7.40 5.57
CA SER A 13 -17.14 7.65 6.90
C SER A 13 -18.35 6.79 7.24
N ASP A 14 -19.12 6.33 6.24
CA ASP A 14 -20.43 5.71 6.48
C ASP A 14 -20.37 4.27 7.01
N ASN A 15 -19.23 3.61 6.82
CA ASN A 15 -18.93 2.31 7.40
C ASN A 15 -17.41 2.11 7.55
N TYR A 16 -17.01 1.12 8.34
CA TYR A 16 -15.61 0.78 8.58
C TYR A 16 -15.47 -0.70 8.96
N GLY A 17 -14.28 -1.26 8.75
CA GLY A 17 -13.96 -2.60 9.23
C GLY A 17 -13.73 -2.58 10.75
N GLN A 18 -14.25 -3.56 11.47
CA GLN A 18 -13.99 -3.72 12.89
C GLN A 18 -13.79 -5.18 13.27
N ALA A 19 -12.96 -5.40 14.27
CA ALA A 19 -12.85 -6.69 14.94
C ALA A 19 -12.98 -6.51 16.44
N ASP A 20 -13.93 -7.24 17.03
CA ASP A 20 -14.09 -7.32 18.48
C ASP A 20 -13.02 -8.26 19.03
N MET A 21 -12.09 -7.72 19.79
CA MET A 21 -10.97 -8.48 20.35
C MET A 21 -11.39 -9.41 21.49
N GLN A 22 -12.61 -9.27 21.98
CA GLN A 22 -13.19 -10.15 23.01
C GLN A 22 -13.94 -11.33 22.39
N ARG A 23 -14.28 -11.25 21.10
CA ARG A 23 -14.97 -12.33 20.35
C ARG A 23 -13.99 -12.97 19.40
N LEU A 24 -13.53 -14.16 19.77
CA LEU A 24 -12.60 -14.94 18.94
C LEU A 24 -13.37 -16.07 18.27
N GLU A 25 -13.23 -16.17 16.96
CA GLU A 25 -13.69 -17.31 16.19
C GLU A 25 -12.55 -18.30 15.95
N VAL A 26 -12.88 -19.58 15.87
CA VAL A 26 -11.90 -20.61 15.51
C VAL A 26 -11.83 -20.70 13.99
N ASP A 27 -10.71 -20.33 13.43
CA ASP A 27 -10.43 -20.51 12.01
C ASP A 27 -10.59 -21.99 11.64
N PRO A 28 -11.46 -22.36 10.70
CA PRO A 28 -11.78 -23.76 10.42
C PRO A 28 -10.59 -24.54 9.85
N ILE A 29 -9.63 -23.86 9.22
CA ILE A 29 -8.45 -24.44 8.58
C ILE A 29 -7.28 -24.50 9.56
N SER A 30 -6.87 -23.35 10.06
CA SER A 30 -5.68 -23.25 10.94
C SER A 30 -5.96 -23.63 12.39
N LYS A 31 -7.22 -23.81 12.81
CA LYS A 31 -7.68 -24.05 14.19
C LYS A 31 -7.22 -22.99 15.19
N LYS A 32 -6.70 -21.85 14.72
CA LYS A 32 -6.30 -20.73 15.57
C LYS A 32 -7.50 -19.85 15.89
N GLN A 33 -7.55 -19.32 17.10
CA GLN A 33 -8.51 -18.30 17.46
C GLN A 33 -8.10 -16.98 16.83
N LYS A 34 -8.98 -16.39 16.04
CA LYS A 34 -8.80 -15.08 15.39
C LYS A 34 -10.03 -14.22 15.66
N PRO A 35 -9.87 -12.91 15.89
CA PRO A 35 -11.02 -12.03 15.92
C PRO A 35 -11.66 -11.95 14.54
N GLU A 36 -12.99 -12.03 14.49
CA GLU A 36 -13.74 -11.84 13.25
C GLU A 36 -13.72 -10.37 12.83
N TYR A 37 -13.28 -10.12 11.60
CA TYR A 37 -13.38 -8.80 10.99
C TYR A 37 -14.69 -8.68 10.23
N ARG A 38 -15.50 -7.67 10.55
CA ARG A 38 -16.77 -7.38 9.91
C ARG A 38 -16.95 -5.90 9.64
N TRP A 39 -17.83 -5.58 8.69
CA TRP A 39 -18.24 -4.19 8.48
C TRP A 39 -19.15 -3.72 9.60
N ALA A 40 -18.79 -2.60 10.22
CA ALA A 40 -19.72 -1.84 11.05
C ALA A 40 -20.66 -1.07 10.13
N GLN A 41 -21.97 -1.33 10.26
CA GLN A 41 -22.99 -0.69 9.41
C GLN A 41 -23.46 0.62 10.05
N ARG A 42 -22.52 1.50 10.35
CA ARG A 42 -22.75 2.82 10.89
C ARG A 42 -21.56 3.71 10.64
N LYS A 43 -21.76 5.02 10.73
CA LYS A 43 -20.67 5.98 10.65
C LYS A 43 -19.63 5.73 11.73
N ILE A 44 -18.37 5.89 11.33
CA ILE A 44 -17.24 5.89 12.25
C ILE A 44 -17.25 7.17 13.08
N THR A 45 -16.83 7.08 14.32
CA THR A 45 -16.71 8.19 15.28
C THR A 45 -15.30 8.28 15.83
N ASP A 46 -14.93 9.41 16.39
CA ASP A 46 -13.64 9.58 17.06
C ASP A 46 -13.43 8.55 18.17
N GLU A 47 -14.50 8.15 18.88
CA GLU A 47 -14.42 7.12 19.93
C GLU A 47 -14.00 5.75 19.36
N ASP A 48 -14.37 5.42 18.12
CA ASP A 48 -13.94 4.18 17.49
C ASP A 48 -12.41 4.15 17.28
N TYR A 49 -11.80 5.29 16.89
CA TYR A 49 -10.35 5.43 16.80
C TYR A 49 -9.69 5.38 18.18
N LEU A 50 -10.30 6.03 19.19
CA LEU A 50 -9.78 5.99 20.55
C LEU A 50 -9.84 4.57 21.13
N ASP A 51 -10.90 3.82 20.86
CA ASP A 51 -11.01 2.41 21.24
C ASP A 51 -9.96 1.53 20.57
N HIS A 52 -9.61 1.84 19.31
CA HIS A 52 -8.52 1.18 18.63
C HIS A 52 -7.16 1.45 19.32
N LEU A 53 -6.90 2.70 19.65
CA LEU A 53 -5.67 3.10 20.33
C LEU A 53 -5.61 2.59 21.79
N LYS A 54 -6.75 2.37 22.44
CA LYS A 54 -6.84 1.71 23.77
C LYS A 54 -6.73 0.18 23.67
N GLY A 55 -6.94 -0.40 22.48
CA GLY A 55 -6.91 -1.85 22.28
C GLY A 55 -8.22 -2.59 22.54
N ASN A 56 -9.33 -1.86 22.65
CA ASN A 56 -10.67 -2.44 22.87
C ASN A 56 -11.23 -3.04 21.57
N LYS A 57 -10.97 -2.39 20.43
CA LYS A 57 -11.50 -2.73 19.12
C LYS A 57 -10.46 -2.46 18.02
N SER A 58 -10.12 -3.44 17.22
CA SER A 58 -9.30 -3.20 16.02
C SER A 58 -10.18 -2.67 14.90
N ILE A 59 -9.79 -1.55 14.27
CA ILE A 59 -10.54 -0.98 13.15
C ILE A 59 -9.72 -0.95 11.87
N GLY A 60 -10.43 -0.93 10.75
CA GLY A 60 -9.88 -0.74 9.42
C GLY A 60 -10.68 0.32 8.66
N ILE A 61 -9.98 1.13 7.87
CA ILE A 61 -10.58 2.25 7.13
C ILE A 61 -10.40 2.01 5.64
N GLN A 62 -11.45 2.30 4.89
CA GLN A 62 -11.38 2.43 3.44
C GLN A 62 -10.84 3.82 3.10
N PRO A 63 -9.67 3.93 2.42
CA PRO A 63 -9.06 5.23 2.19
C PRO A 63 -9.86 6.16 1.28
N CYS A 64 -10.55 5.60 0.26
CA CYS A 64 -11.35 6.36 -0.69
C CYS A 64 -12.66 6.84 -0.05
N ASN A 65 -12.87 8.14 0.02
CA ASN A 65 -14.08 8.76 0.57
C ASN A 65 -15.19 8.92 -0.49
N GLU A 66 -16.33 9.47 -0.08
CA GLU A 66 -17.55 9.65 -0.90
C GLU A 66 -17.35 10.58 -2.11
N LYS A 67 -16.24 11.34 -2.12
CA LYS A 67 -15.85 12.25 -3.23
C LYS A 67 -14.77 11.64 -4.12
N ASN A 68 -14.49 10.36 -3.99
CA ASN A 68 -13.43 9.65 -4.71
C ASN A 68 -12.03 10.22 -4.43
N HIS A 69 -11.82 10.74 -3.22
CA HIS A 69 -10.56 11.28 -2.74
C HIS A 69 -10.04 10.43 -1.59
N ALA A 70 -8.72 10.45 -1.41
CA ALA A 70 -8.05 9.83 -0.28
C ALA A 70 -6.95 10.75 0.25
N ARG A 71 -6.55 10.56 1.51
CA ARG A 71 -5.41 11.26 2.10
C ARG A 71 -4.35 10.31 2.62
N PHE A 72 -4.55 9.03 2.44
CA PHE A 72 -3.54 7.99 2.63
C PHE A 72 -3.78 6.83 1.68
N GLY A 73 -2.72 6.07 1.45
CA GLY A 73 -2.78 4.80 0.74
C GLY A 73 -1.69 3.87 1.25
N ALA A 74 -1.74 2.62 0.88
CA ALA A 74 -0.74 1.65 1.27
C ALA A 74 -0.59 0.51 0.26
N ILE A 75 0.61 -0.06 0.20
CA ILE A 75 0.86 -1.38 -0.37
C ILE A 75 0.84 -2.37 0.79
N ASP A 76 0.02 -3.42 0.70
CA ASP A 76 -0.04 -4.51 1.68
C ASP A 76 0.83 -5.68 1.21
N ILE A 77 1.88 -6.01 1.98
CA ILE A 77 2.83 -7.08 1.67
C ILE A 77 2.67 -8.18 2.70
N ASP A 78 1.92 -9.24 2.35
CA ASP A 78 1.78 -10.42 3.22
C ASP A 78 3.00 -11.32 3.05
N PRO A 79 3.73 -11.66 4.15
CA PRO A 79 4.91 -12.52 4.09
C PRO A 79 4.62 -13.92 3.56
N ASN A 80 3.38 -14.41 3.66
CA ASN A 80 3.00 -15.73 3.15
C ASN A 80 2.93 -15.79 1.62
N GLU A 81 2.83 -14.65 0.95
CA GLU A 81 2.77 -14.57 -0.51
C GLU A 81 4.17 -14.53 -1.17
N TYR A 82 5.23 -14.29 -0.37
CA TYR A 82 6.59 -14.09 -0.86
C TYR A 82 7.58 -15.05 -0.23
N GLN A 83 8.10 -15.99 -1.01
CA GLN A 83 9.16 -16.88 -0.55
C GLN A 83 10.43 -16.07 -0.21
N GLY A 84 10.92 -16.24 1.03
CA GLY A 84 12.09 -15.50 1.51
C GLY A 84 11.80 -14.02 1.77
N PHE A 85 10.59 -13.70 2.23
CA PHE A 85 10.22 -12.34 2.65
C PHE A 85 11.26 -11.76 3.62
N ASP A 86 11.81 -10.60 3.26
CA ASP A 86 12.81 -9.87 4.05
C ASP A 86 12.42 -8.39 4.15
N ARG A 87 12.05 -7.95 5.33
CA ARG A 87 11.66 -6.55 5.59
C ARG A 87 12.77 -5.58 5.22
N LYS A 88 14.02 -5.95 5.51
CA LYS A 88 15.17 -5.08 5.23
C LYS A 88 15.27 -4.71 3.76
N PHE A 89 14.96 -5.63 2.86
CA PHE A 89 14.94 -5.37 1.43
C PHE A 89 14.03 -4.17 1.09
N TYR A 90 12.82 -4.12 1.65
CA TYR A 90 11.87 -3.03 1.40
C TYR A 90 12.31 -1.71 2.03
N LEU A 91 12.84 -1.76 3.26
CA LEU A 91 13.41 -0.58 3.93
C LEU A 91 14.58 0.01 3.14
N ASP A 92 15.48 -0.84 2.66
CA ASP A 92 16.63 -0.43 1.84
C ASP A 92 16.16 0.19 0.51
N LYS A 93 15.11 -0.36 -0.12
CA LYS A 93 14.54 0.19 -1.36
C LYS A 93 13.89 1.57 -1.14
N ILE A 94 13.13 1.75 -0.07
CA ILE A 94 12.55 3.07 0.27
C ILE A 94 13.68 4.10 0.43
N LYS A 95 14.76 3.74 1.12
CA LYS A 95 15.92 4.60 1.33
C LYS A 95 16.70 4.85 0.03
N GLU A 96 16.97 3.80 -0.78
CA GLU A 96 17.71 3.88 -2.04
C GLU A 96 17.05 4.85 -3.04
N TYR A 97 15.72 4.79 -3.12
CA TYR A 97 14.96 5.65 -4.02
C TYR A 97 14.52 6.96 -3.37
N ASN A 98 14.87 7.18 -2.10
CA ASN A 98 14.47 8.36 -1.31
C ASN A 98 12.95 8.61 -1.35
N LEU A 99 12.18 7.53 -1.15
CA LEU A 99 10.72 7.59 -1.21
C LEU A 99 10.15 8.13 0.10
N PRO A 100 9.19 9.06 0.05
CA PRO A 100 8.52 9.58 1.24
C PRO A 100 7.43 8.62 1.73
N LEU A 101 7.82 7.37 1.96
CA LEU A 101 6.94 6.28 2.38
C LEU A 101 7.27 5.85 3.79
N ILE A 102 6.25 5.45 4.53
CA ILE A 102 6.39 5.00 5.91
C ILE A 102 6.05 3.51 5.99
N PRO A 103 7.04 2.64 6.19
CA PRO A 103 6.81 1.21 6.39
C PRO A 103 6.27 0.95 7.79
N ILE A 104 5.21 0.16 7.89
CA ILE A 104 4.52 -0.17 9.13
C ILE A 104 4.35 -1.69 9.22
N LEU A 105 4.59 -2.28 10.38
CA LEU A 105 4.36 -3.69 10.61
C LEU A 105 2.89 -4.06 10.42
N SER A 106 2.61 -5.09 9.63
CA SER A 106 1.26 -5.66 9.54
C SER A 106 1.00 -6.67 10.67
N LYS A 107 -0.26 -7.04 10.85
CA LYS A 107 -0.66 -8.05 11.85
C LYS A 107 -0.07 -9.43 11.57
N SER A 108 0.12 -9.79 10.30
CA SER A 108 0.69 -11.07 9.86
C SER A 108 2.22 -11.13 9.95
N GLY A 109 2.87 -10.03 10.34
CA GLY A 109 4.32 -9.91 10.38
C GLY A 109 4.93 -9.42 9.05
N GLY A 110 4.10 -9.06 8.09
CA GLY A 110 4.49 -8.38 6.85
C GLY A 110 4.64 -6.88 7.03
N LEU A 111 4.44 -6.14 5.92
CA LEU A 111 4.54 -4.68 5.88
C LEU A 111 3.34 -4.07 5.19
N HIS A 112 2.83 -2.97 5.74
CA HIS A 112 2.07 -1.98 5.00
C HIS A 112 2.98 -0.80 4.71
N ILE A 113 3.22 -0.48 3.45
CA ILE A 113 4.04 0.68 3.05
C ILE A 113 3.11 1.84 2.74
N TYR A 114 3.03 2.80 3.63
CA TYR A 114 2.07 3.92 3.56
C TYR A 114 2.63 5.15 2.87
N ILE A 115 1.72 5.86 2.19
CA ILE A 115 1.87 7.24 1.75
C ILE A 115 0.78 8.09 2.42
N PHE A 116 1.11 9.35 2.73
CA PHE A 116 0.19 10.28 3.38
C PHE A 116 0.19 11.63 2.67
N THR A 117 -1.00 12.23 2.55
CA THR A 117 -1.15 13.58 1.99
C THR A 117 -1.79 14.51 3.02
N LYS A 118 -1.42 15.79 2.97
CA LYS A 118 -1.96 16.81 3.87
C LYS A 118 -3.46 17.00 3.66
N GLU A 119 -3.85 17.11 2.40
CA GLU A 119 -5.23 17.29 1.98
C GLU A 119 -5.76 16.03 1.29
N PHE A 120 -7.07 15.94 1.17
CA PHE A 120 -7.69 14.92 0.34
C PHE A 120 -7.38 15.21 -1.14
N ILE A 121 -6.79 14.25 -1.85
CA ILE A 121 -6.50 14.32 -3.28
C ILE A 121 -7.24 13.19 -4.01
N PRO A 122 -7.40 13.23 -5.35
CA PRO A 122 -8.01 12.13 -6.09
C PRO A 122 -7.37 10.77 -5.75
N ALA A 123 -8.18 9.81 -5.34
CA ALA A 123 -7.73 8.48 -4.92
C ALA A 123 -6.93 7.76 -6.02
N SER A 124 -7.23 8.06 -7.30
CA SER A 124 -6.51 7.55 -8.46
C SER A 124 -5.04 7.96 -8.48
N ILE A 125 -4.68 9.16 -8.03
CA ILE A 125 -3.28 9.64 -7.98
C ILE A 125 -2.49 8.78 -6.98
N ILE A 126 -3.01 8.60 -5.76
CA ILE A 126 -2.36 7.77 -4.73
C ILE A 126 -2.23 6.33 -5.23
N ARG A 127 -3.31 5.76 -5.78
CA ARG A 127 -3.29 4.38 -6.28
C ARG A 127 -2.29 4.19 -7.43
N SER A 128 -2.28 5.10 -8.42
CA SER A 128 -1.36 5.03 -9.55
C SER A 128 0.08 5.04 -9.09
N PHE A 129 0.45 6.00 -8.24
CA PHE A 129 1.79 6.10 -7.69
C PHE A 129 2.22 4.82 -6.96
N LEU A 130 1.40 4.30 -6.05
CA LEU A 130 1.71 3.06 -5.33
C LEU A 130 1.80 1.84 -6.25
N THR A 131 0.96 1.79 -7.31
CA THR A 131 1.03 0.72 -8.30
C THR A 131 2.33 0.77 -9.10
N ASN A 132 2.84 1.97 -9.43
CA ASN A 132 4.12 2.14 -10.11
C ASN A 132 5.32 1.68 -9.27
N LEU A 133 5.16 1.59 -7.94
CA LEU A 133 6.19 1.06 -7.04
C LEU A 133 6.24 -0.48 -6.99
N ILE A 134 5.19 -1.17 -7.42
CA ILE A 134 5.12 -2.65 -7.39
C ILE A 134 6.36 -3.30 -8.04
N PRO A 135 6.75 -2.95 -9.28
CA PRO A 135 7.94 -3.52 -9.88
C PRO A 135 9.25 -3.07 -9.20
N ILE A 136 9.31 -1.85 -8.63
CA ILE A 136 10.50 -1.34 -7.91
C ILE A 136 10.77 -2.16 -6.65
N PHE A 137 9.71 -2.54 -5.95
CA PHE A 137 9.78 -3.42 -4.78
C PHE A 137 9.84 -4.92 -5.13
N ASN A 138 9.89 -5.27 -6.41
CA ASN A 138 9.87 -6.67 -6.87
C ASN A 138 8.66 -7.44 -6.33
N LEU A 139 7.51 -6.79 -6.31
CA LEU A 139 6.25 -7.36 -5.85
C LEU A 139 5.45 -7.96 -7.04
N LYS A 140 4.53 -8.86 -6.70
CA LYS A 140 3.59 -9.44 -7.68
C LYS A 140 2.57 -8.37 -8.11
N PRO A 141 2.08 -8.36 -9.37
CA PRO A 141 1.08 -7.38 -9.82
C PRO A 141 -0.24 -7.47 -9.06
N GLU A 142 -0.57 -8.63 -8.51
CA GLU A 142 -1.76 -8.87 -7.70
C GLU A 142 -1.62 -8.39 -6.26
N THR A 143 -0.43 -7.90 -5.85
CA THR A 143 -0.21 -7.30 -4.53
C THR A 143 -1.25 -6.23 -4.23
N GLU A 144 -1.83 -6.30 -3.04
CA GLU A 144 -2.90 -5.39 -2.66
C GLU A 144 -2.41 -3.96 -2.50
N VAL A 145 -3.02 -3.03 -3.24
CA VAL A 145 -2.79 -1.59 -3.17
C VAL A 145 -4.05 -0.89 -2.72
N PHE A 146 -3.97 -0.12 -1.65
CA PHE A 146 -5.05 0.71 -1.13
C PHE A 146 -4.82 2.20 -1.46
N PRO A 147 -5.88 2.92 -1.86
CA PRO A 147 -7.26 2.46 -2.04
C PRO A 147 -7.39 1.41 -3.14
N LYS A 148 -8.15 0.32 -2.89
CA LYS A 148 -8.45 -0.66 -3.94
C LYS A 148 -9.41 -0.10 -4.99
N GLN A 149 -10.35 0.73 -4.55
CA GLN A 149 -11.29 1.46 -5.40
C GLN A 149 -10.89 2.93 -5.44
N THR A 150 -10.88 3.50 -6.63
CA THR A 150 -10.64 4.94 -6.87
C THR A 150 -11.94 5.70 -7.12
N GLU A 151 -13.02 4.96 -7.41
CA GLU A 151 -14.37 5.47 -7.58
C GLU A 151 -15.34 4.61 -6.79
N LEU A 152 -16.23 5.26 -6.06
CA LEU A 152 -17.29 4.60 -5.31
C LEU A 152 -18.58 4.67 -6.12
N VAL A 153 -19.03 3.50 -6.57
CA VAL A 153 -20.26 3.37 -7.36
C VAL A 153 -21.45 3.27 -6.40
N LYS A 154 -22.45 4.11 -6.60
CA LYS A 154 -23.76 3.95 -5.96
C LYS A 154 -24.54 2.87 -6.70
N ASP A 155 -25.12 1.98 -5.95
CA ASP A 155 -26.14 1.07 -6.48
C ASP A 155 -27.36 1.89 -6.90
N ASN A 156 -27.83 1.70 -8.12
CA ASN A 156 -28.91 2.50 -8.69
C ASN A 156 -30.28 2.17 -8.08
N GLU A 157 -30.46 0.99 -7.50
CA GLU A 157 -31.73 0.54 -6.92
C GLU A 157 -31.83 0.88 -5.43
N THR A 158 -30.73 0.67 -4.69
CA THR A 158 -30.72 0.87 -3.24
C THR A 158 -30.18 2.24 -2.83
N GLY A 159 -29.46 2.92 -3.71
CA GLY A 159 -28.74 4.18 -3.41
C GLY A 159 -27.53 3.98 -2.48
N GLU A 160 -27.24 2.75 -2.08
CA GLU A 160 -26.10 2.42 -1.23
C GLU A 160 -24.78 2.52 -2.02
N ILE A 161 -23.77 3.08 -1.40
CA ILE A 161 -22.41 3.09 -1.96
C ILE A 161 -21.81 1.70 -1.78
N ASN A 162 -21.28 1.14 -2.86
CA ASN A 162 -20.60 -0.16 -2.81
C ASN A 162 -19.46 -0.09 -1.79
N LYS A 163 -19.52 -1.00 -0.81
CA LYS A 163 -18.52 -1.10 0.26
C LYS A 163 -17.19 -1.56 -0.36
N GLY A 164 -16.23 -0.67 -0.42
CA GLY A 164 -14.89 -1.00 -0.86
C GLY A 164 -14.14 -1.85 0.17
N ASN A 165 -12.83 -2.00 -0.02
CA ASN A 165 -11.98 -2.71 0.92
C ASN A 165 -11.36 -1.75 1.93
N PHE A 166 -11.30 -2.16 3.20
CA PHE A 166 -10.59 -1.43 4.25
C PHE A 166 -9.20 -2.02 4.49
N ILE A 167 -8.29 -1.17 4.95
CA ILE A 167 -7.00 -1.58 5.49
C ILE A 167 -7.01 -1.40 7.02
N ASN A 168 -6.49 -2.40 7.74
CA ASN A 168 -6.39 -2.34 9.19
C ASN A 168 -5.44 -1.24 9.63
N LEU A 169 -5.87 -0.39 10.57
CA LEU A 169 -5.05 0.71 11.06
C LEU A 169 -3.87 0.22 11.90
N PRO A 170 -2.75 0.95 11.85
CA PRO A 170 -1.59 0.71 12.72
C PRO A 170 -1.83 1.19 14.16
N TYR A 171 -0.86 0.96 15.01
CA TYR A 171 -0.85 1.40 16.41
C TYR A 171 -2.03 0.92 17.26
N PHE A 172 -2.52 -0.29 16.99
CA PHE A 172 -3.45 -0.94 17.91
C PHE A 172 -2.83 -1.02 19.31
N LYS A 173 -3.54 -0.60 20.34
CA LYS A 173 -3.01 -0.39 21.70
C LYS A 173 -1.84 0.60 21.79
N LYS A 174 -1.61 1.43 20.78
CA LYS A 174 -0.42 2.26 20.60
C LYS A 174 0.92 1.50 20.54
N THR A 175 0.90 0.19 20.66
CA THR A 175 2.11 -0.66 20.79
C THR A 175 2.22 -1.77 19.75
N GLU A 176 1.15 -2.05 19.02
CA GLU A 176 1.16 -3.07 17.97
C GLU A 176 1.14 -2.42 16.58
N ARG A 177 1.68 -3.11 15.59
CA ARG A 177 1.71 -2.64 14.20
C ARG A 177 2.37 -1.26 14.08
N ARG A 178 3.61 -1.16 14.57
CA ARG A 178 4.34 0.11 14.60
C ARG A 178 5.06 0.40 13.30
N ALA A 179 5.28 1.66 13.03
CA ALA A 179 6.13 2.11 11.95
C ALA A 179 7.60 1.76 12.24
N LEU A 180 8.34 1.47 11.17
CA LEU A 180 9.75 1.09 11.22
C LEU A 180 10.65 2.22 10.70
N ASN A 181 11.75 2.40 11.38
CA ASN A 181 12.90 3.14 10.87
C ASN A 181 13.68 2.27 9.87
N PHE A 182 14.58 2.87 9.09
CA PHE A 182 15.40 2.16 8.09
C PHE A 182 16.41 1.18 8.69
N ASP A 183 16.71 1.27 9.97
CA ASP A 183 17.51 0.28 10.73
C ASP A 183 16.65 -0.87 11.30
N GLY A 184 15.33 -0.84 11.08
CA GLY A 184 14.38 -1.83 11.58
C GLY A 184 13.86 -1.56 13.00
N THR A 185 14.28 -0.48 13.65
CA THR A 185 13.73 -0.08 14.95
C THR A 185 12.32 0.49 14.81
N GLU A 186 11.52 0.34 15.85
CA GLU A 186 10.12 0.75 15.84
C GLU A 186 9.94 2.17 16.39
N PHE A 187 9.11 2.97 15.72
CA PHE A 187 8.74 4.29 16.23
C PHE A 187 7.65 4.20 17.30
N SER A 188 7.73 5.08 18.31
CA SER A 188 6.62 5.30 19.25
C SER A 188 5.42 5.92 18.51
N PHE A 189 4.25 5.87 19.12
CA PHE A 189 3.03 6.49 18.57
C PHE A 189 3.20 7.99 18.31
N GLU A 190 3.83 8.69 19.23
CA GLU A 190 4.08 10.14 19.14
C GLU A 190 5.06 10.47 17.99
N HIS A 191 6.15 9.72 17.89
CA HIS A 191 7.11 9.89 16.81
C HIS A 191 6.51 9.57 15.44
N PHE A 192 5.67 8.54 15.35
CA PHE A 192 4.96 8.22 14.12
C PHE A 192 4.08 9.37 13.64
N VAL A 193 3.25 9.94 14.52
CA VAL A 193 2.40 11.08 14.14
C VAL A 193 3.24 12.27 13.66
N GLN A 194 4.34 12.59 14.35
CA GLN A 194 5.26 13.64 13.92
C GLN A 194 5.93 13.31 12.57
N LEU A 195 6.32 12.06 12.37
CA LEU A 195 6.93 11.60 11.12
C LEU A 195 5.96 11.75 9.93
N VAL A 196 4.70 11.38 10.11
CA VAL A 196 3.67 11.56 9.07
C VAL A 196 3.49 13.03 8.74
N GLU A 197 3.35 13.91 9.74
CA GLU A 197 3.19 15.35 9.52
C GLU A 197 4.40 15.98 8.79
N ALA A 198 5.61 15.52 9.08
CA ALA A 198 6.82 15.98 8.40
C ALA A 198 6.96 15.47 6.95
N ASN A 199 6.23 14.39 6.61
CA ASN A 199 6.29 13.72 5.29
C ASN A 199 4.99 13.84 4.49
N PHE A 200 4.09 14.75 4.84
CA PHE A 200 2.90 14.98 4.04
C PHE A 200 3.24 15.45 2.62
N LEU A 201 2.56 14.86 1.67
CA LEU A 201 2.66 15.18 0.26
C LEU A 201 1.40 15.89 -0.23
N ASP A 202 1.51 16.51 -1.39
CA ASP A 202 0.40 16.95 -2.23
C ASP A 202 0.43 16.21 -3.58
N ALA A 203 -0.57 16.44 -4.40
CA ALA A 203 -0.71 15.76 -5.68
C ALA A 203 0.41 16.11 -6.68
N GLU A 204 0.94 17.33 -6.62
CA GLU A 204 2.02 17.80 -7.49
C GLU A 204 3.33 17.10 -7.11
N ARG A 205 3.64 17.08 -5.82
CA ARG A 205 4.84 16.40 -5.32
C ARG A 205 4.84 14.90 -5.62
N ILE A 206 3.68 14.25 -5.55
CA ILE A 206 3.57 12.83 -5.92
C ILE A 206 3.92 12.64 -7.41
N LYS A 207 3.42 13.50 -8.29
CA LYS A 207 3.76 13.44 -9.73
C LYS A 207 5.24 13.67 -9.98
N ASP A 208 5.83 14.67 -9.32
CA ASP A 208 7.27 14.94 -9.45
C ASP A 208 8.11 13.73 -9.06
N ILE A 209 7.75 13.06 -7.96
CA ILE A 209 8.45 11.85 -7.50
C ILE A 209 8.29 10.73 -8.53
N ASP A 210 7.09 10.53 -9.05
CA ASP A 210 6.80 9.48 -10.04
C ASP A 210 7.64 9.70 -11.32
N GLU A 211 7.70 10.94 -11.83
CA GLU A 211 8.55 11.30 -12.96
C GLU A 211 10.06 11.11 -12.69
N GLN A 212 10.52 11.43 -11.48
CA GLN A 212 11.91 11.19 -11.07
C GLN A 212 12.24 9.71 -10.97
N LEU A 213 11.28 8.90 -10.50
CA LEU A 213 11.42 7.44 -10.46
C LEU A 213 11.52 6.85 -11.85
N GLU A 214 10.67 7.28 -12.78
CA GLU A 214 10.74 6.84 -14.17
C GLU A 214 12.11 7.15 -14.79
N LYS A 215 12.62 8.38 -14.61
CA LYS A 215 13.96 8.77 -15.08
C LYS A 215 15.06 7.90 -14.46
N LYS A 216 15.05 7.74 -13.13
CA LYS A 216 16.05 6.92 -12.41
C LYS A 216 16.00 5.45 -12.84
N VAL A 217 14.82 4.91 -13.11
CA VAL A 217 14.64 3.56 -13.63
C VAL A 217 15.21 3.46 -15.04
N LEU A 218 14.96 4.43 -15.90
CA LEU A 218 15.49 4.49 -17.27
C LEU A 218 17.02 4.65 -17.30
N GLU A 219 17.59 5.58 -16.52
CA GLU A 219 19.04 5.83 -16.46
C GLU A 219 19.87 4.62 -16.04
N GLY A 220 19.28 3.75 -15.21
CA GLY A 220 19.97 2.53 -14.81
C GLY A 220 19.55 1.30 -15.61
N SER A 221 18.73 1.44 -16.65
CA SER A 221 18.39 0.35 -17.55
C SER A 221 19.53 0.11 -18.53
N ASN A 222 19.72 -1.15 -18.95
CA ASN A 222 20.53 -1.42 -20.15
C ASN A 222 19.98 -0.60 -21.31
N ALA A 223 20.87 -0.09 -22.20
CA ALA A 223 20.46 0.70 -23.37
C ALA A 223 19.36 0.03 -24.21
N GLU A 224 19.21 -1.28 -24.08
CA GLU A 224 18.19 -2.10 -24.72
C GLU A 224 16.75 -1.75 -24.32
N PHE A 225 16.52 -1.22 -23.08
CA PHE A 225 15.19 -0.92 -22.55
C PHE A 225 14.86 0.58 -22.49
N ILE A 226 15.71 1.45 -23.05
CA ILE A 226 15.52 2.91 -23.02
C ILE A 226 14.15 3.32 -23.60
N ASP A 227 13.70 2.63 -24.65
CA ASP A 227 12.40 2.86 -25.32
C ASP A 227 11.31 1.90 -24.85
N GLY A 228 11.57 1.13 -23.79
CA GLY A 228 10.66 0.13 -23.24
C GLY A 228 9.82 0.66 -22.09
N PRO A 229 8.81 -0.13 -21.66
CA PRO A 229 8.02 0.23 -20.49
C PRO A 229 8.91 0.30 -19.24
N PRO A 230 8.70 1.30 -18.36
CA PRO A 230 9.50 1.49 -17.12
C PRO A 230 9.58 0.24 -16.24
N CYS A 231 8.54 -0.58 -16.22
CA CYS A 231 8.49 -1.85 -15.48
C CYS A 231 9.54 -2.86 -15.98
N LEU A 232 9.83 -2.90 -17.28
CA LEU A 232 10.84 -3.78 -17.84
C LEU A 232 12.25 -3.36 -17.43
N ALA A 233 12.53 -2.06 -17.47
CA ALA A 233 13.77 -1.48 -17.01
C ALA A 233 13.98 -1.74 -15.50
N ALA A 234 12.94 -1.60 -14.68
CA ALA A 234 12.99 -1.89 -13.23
C ALA A 234 13.26 -3.37 -12.95
N LEU A 235 12.59 -4.27 -13.66
CA LEU A 235 12.75 -5.72 -13.49
C LEU A 235 14.12 -6.22 -13.98
N SER A 236 14.69 -5.62 -15.02
CA SER A 236 16.01 -6.02 -15.56
C SER A 236 17.17 -5.76 -14.61
N LYS A 237 17.04 -4.80 -13.68
CA LYS A 237 18.06 -4.44 -12.69
C LYS A 237 18.11 -5.36 -11.47
N ASN A 238 17.00 -5.97 -11.14
CA ASN A 238 16.87 -6.79 -9.94
C ASN A 238 17.15 -8.26 -10.27
N LYS A 239 17.93 -8.94 -9.42
CA LYS A 239 17.93 -10.42 -9.44
C LYS A 239 16.51 -10.86 -9.11
N LEU A 240 15.77 -11.27 -10.13
CA LEU A 240 14.38 -11.68 -9.99
C LEU A 240 14.32 -12.88 -9.04
N ARG A 241 13.78 -12.69 -7.86
CA ARG A 241 13.50 -13.76 -6.91
C ARG A 241 12.20 -14.48 -7.27
N ASP A 242 11.24 -13.71 -7.81
CA ASP A 242 9.94 -14.16 -8.32
C ASP A 242 9.59 -13.33 -9.57
N GLY A 243 8.72 -13.86 -10.44
CA GLY A 243 8.26 -13.12 -11.63
C GLY A 243 9.17 -13.20 -12.87
N ARG A 244 10.09 -14.20 -12.95
CA ARG A 244 10.90 -14.43 -14.14
C ARG A 244 10.05 -14.62 -15.41
N ASP A 245 8.98 -15.40 -15.29
CA ASP A 245 8.08 -15.68 -16.43
C ASP A 245 7.37 -14.41 -16.90
N ARG A 246 7.03 -13.52 -15.94
CA ARG A 246 6.44 -12.23 -16.25
C ARG A 246 7.42 -11.27 -16.89
N PHE A 247 8.65 -11.21 -16.38
CA PHE A 247 9.71 -10.43 -17.03
C PHE A 247 9.88 -10.91 -18.47
N LEU A 248 10.02 -12.22 -18.65
CA LEU A 248 10.18 -12.84 -19.98
C LEU A 248 8.99 -12.50 -20.88
N TYR A 249 7.76 -12.66 -20.39
CA TYR A 249 6.56 -12.31 -21.15
C TYR A 249 6.54 -10.83 -21.58
N ASN A 250 6.78 -9.92 -20.65
CA ASN A 250 6.82 -8.49 -20.95
C ASN A 250 7.97 -8.14 -21.91
N TYR A 251 9.11 -8.80 -21.75
CA TYR A 251 10.25 -8.65 -22.67
C TYR A 251 9.91 -9.16 -24.06
N MET A 252 9.28 -10.31 -24.18
CA MET A 252 8.82 -10.84 -25.49
C MET A 252 7.85 -9.87 -26.19
N VAL A 253 6.89 -9.31 -25.44
CA VAL A 253 5.92 -8.33 -25.99
C VAL A 253 6.65 -7.06 -26.46
N PHE A 254 7.60 -6.57 -25.67
CA PHE A 254 8.41 -5.41 -26.04
C PHE A 254 9.31 -5.70 -27.24
N ALA A 255 10.04 -6.82 -27.23
CA ALA A 255 10.93 -7.23 -28.33
C ALA A 255 10.16 -7.38 -29.63
N LYS A 256 8.98 -8.01 -29.61
CA LYS A 256 8.11 -8.17 -30.79
C LYS A 256 7.65 -6.83 -31.37
N LYS A 257 7.41 -5.81 -30.52
CA LYS A 257 7.04 -4.47 -30.99
C LYS A 257 8.24 -3.70 -31.54
N LYS A 258 9.41 -3.83 -30.90
CA LYS A 258 10.62 -3.08 -31.24
C LYS A 258 11.38 -3.70 -32.40
N TYR A 259 11.36 -5.01 -32.52
CA TYR A 259 12.10 -5.80 -33.53
C TYR A 259 11.17 -6.79 -34.23
N PRO A 260 10.19 -6.34 -35.03
CA PRO A 260 9.13 -7.21 -35.57
C PRO A 260 9.65 -8.38 -36.40
N ASP A 261 10.82 -8.19 -37.08
CA ASP A 261 11.37 -9.16 -38.01
C ASP A 261 12.32 -10.20 -37.39
N ASN A 262 12.87 -9.92 -36.18
CA ASN A 262 13.87 -10.78 -35.53
C ASN A 262 13.78 -10.81 -33.99
N TRP A 263 12.59 -10.58 -33.44
CA TRP A 263 12.37 -10.52 -31.99
C TRP A 263 12.69 -11.83 -31.26
N GLU A 264 12.54 -12.99 -31.94
CA GLU A 264 12.84 -14.31 -31.38
C GLU A 264 14.32 -14.49 -31.06
N GLU A 265 15.21 -13.85 -31.85
CA GLU A 265 16.66 -13.88 -31.62
C GLU A 265 17.10 -12.98 -30.44
N LYS A 266 16.20 -12.11 -29.96
CA LYS A 266 16.47 -11.13 -28.89
C LYS A 266 16.00 -11.60 -27.52
N VAL A 267 15.17 -12.64 -27.47
CA VAL A 267 14.60 -13.20 -26.23
C VAL A 267 15.27 -14.51 -25.87
#